data_4eebeaa960c3b56e0f2710caae30f365
#
_entry.id   4eebeaa960c3b56e0f2710caae30f365
#
_cell.length_a   1.000
_cell.length_b   1.000
_cell.length_c   1.000
_cell.angle_alpha   90.00
_cell.angle_beta   90.00
_cell.angle_gamma   90.00
#
_symmetry.space_group_name_H-M   'P 1'
#
loop_
_entity.id
_entity.type
_entity.pdbx_description
1 polymer ?
#
loop_
_entity_poly.entity_id
_entity_poly.type
_entity_poly.pdbx_seq_one_letter_code
_entity_poly.pdbx_strand_id
1 'polypeptide(L)'
;LHLMRGEVFDIDNKKFFVFGGASSHDIQDGILNLDEEERIYEYRKRGAYFRIRDFSWWDLELPTKEEMENGIKNLEKVDYKVDYIISHCCPTSIQILINPTYRKDLLTDYLQRISEKCTFKKWYFGHYHNNKQINSEFVLLYEDIIPLESGFSSWMYLQNVIPAGY
;
A
#
# COMPACT_ATOMS: atom_id res chain seq x y z
N LEU A 1 -14.47 1.81 11.48
CA LEU A 1 -13.20 1.49 12.16
C LEU A 1 -12.05 2.05 11.34
N HIS A 2 -11.21 2.90 11.95
CA HIS A 2 -10.00 3.41 11.34
C HIS A 2 -8.81 2.65 11.90
N LEU A 3 -8.02 2.01 11.05
CA LEU A 3 -6.81 1.29 11.42
C LEU A 3 -5.61 2.24 11.22
N MET A 4 -5.02 2.70 12.33
CA MET A 4 -3.88 3.62 12.30
C MET A 4 -2.62 2.90 11.80
N ARG A 5 -1.79 3.62 11.00
CA ARG A 5 -0.52 3.06 10.52
C ARG A 5 0.45 2.76 11.66
N GLY A 6 1.17 1.66 11.54
CA GLY A 6 2.14 1.20 12.54
C GLY A 6 1.53 0.44 13.72
N GLU A 7 0.23 0.16 13.71
CA GLU A 7 -0.45 -0.58 14.77
C GLU A 7 -0.64 -2.06 14.41
N VAL A 8 -0.69 -2.90 15.45
CA VAL A 8 -1.09 -4.29 15.37
C VAL A 8 -2.48 -4.43 15.98
N PHE A 9 -3.42 -4.90 15.19
CA PHE A 9 -4.81 -5.12 15.62
C PHE A 9 -5.09 -6.60 15.76
N ASP A 10 -5.84 -6.98 16.80
CA ASP A 10 -6.43 -8.30 16.92
C ASP A 10 -7.89 -8.22 16.45
N ILE A 11 -8.19 -8.86 15.33
CA ILE A 11 -9.52 -8.88 14.73
C ILE A 11 -9.89 -10.34 14.48
N ASP A 12 -10.92 -10.81 15.15
CA ASP A 12 -11.41 -12.20 15.04
C ASP A 12 -10.29 -13.24 15.28
N ASN A 13 -9.52 -13.03 16.36
CA ASN A 13 -8.37 -13.85 16.77
C ASN A 13 -7.25 -13.93 15.71
N LYS A 14 -7.15 -12.96 14.82
CA LYS A 14 -6.07 -12.82 13.83
C LYS A 14 -5.36 -11.49 14.04
N LYS A 15 -4.03 -11.51 14.00
CA LYS A 15 -3.20 -10.32 14.13
C LYS A 15 -2.96 -9.67 12.78
N PHE A 16 -3.30 -8.39 12.69
CA PHE A 16 -3.10 -7.57 11.51
C PHE A 16 -2.10 -6.45 11.81
N PHE A 17 -0.99 -6.43 11.13
CA PHE A 17 -0.16 -5.22 11.09
C PHE A 17 -0.60 -4.34 9.93
N VAL A 18 -0.79 -3.05 10.20
CA VAL A 18 -1.32 -2.10 9.21
C VAL A 18 -0.35 -0.96 9.02
N PHE A 19 -0.07 -0.60 7.75
CA PHE A 19 0.82 0.52 7.43
C PHE A 19 0.40 1.25 6.15
N GLY A 20 -0.19 2.44 6.28
CA GLY A 20 -0.59 3.29 5.17
C GLY A 20 0.54 4.16 4.65
N GLY A 21 0.29 4.79 3.50
CA GLY A 21 1.17 5.74 2.83
C GLY A 21 1.82 5.19 1.57
N ALA A 22 2.15 6.11 0.68
CA ALA A 22 2.93 5.87 -0.52
C ALA A 22 3.58 7.16 -1.01
N SER A 23 4.66 7.05 -1.76
CA SER A 23 5.20 8.15 -2.54
C SER A 23 4.39 8.31 -3.82
N SER A 24 3.76 9.46 -4.02
CA SER A 24 2.97 9.71 -5.23
C SER A 24 3.82 9.63 -6.50
N HIS A 25 3.38 8.85 -7.48
CA HIS A 25 4.08 8.73 -8.77
C HIS A 25 3.81 9.88 -9.73
N ASP A 26 2.83 10.72 -9.43
CA ASP A 26 2.32 11.78 -10.29
C ASP A 26 2.72 13.20 -9.82
N ILE A 27 3.83 13.29 -9.11
CA ILE A 27 4.48 14.53 -8.69
C ILE A 27 5.85 14.75 -9.35
N GLN A 28 6.07 14.16 -10.53
CA GLN A 28 7.37 14.24 -11.22
C GLN A 28 7.75 15.68 -11.59
N ASP A 29 6.75 16.51 -11.89
CA ASP A 29 6.92 17.94 -12.17
C ASP A 29 6.77 18.81 -10.90
N GLY A 30 6.46 18.21 -9.76
CA GLY A 30 6.46 18.85 -8.45
C GLY A 30 5.09 19.02 -7.80
N ILE A 31 5.12 19.71 -6.66
CA ILE A 31 3.95 20.06 -5.87
C ILE A 31 3.84 21.59 -5.87
N LEU A 32 2.70 22.10 -6.29
CA LEU A 32 2.40 23.53 -6.32
C LEU A 32 1.49 23.90 -5.15
N ASN A 33 1.50 25.18 -4.76
CA ASN A 33 0.51 25.73 -3.84
C ASN A 33 -0.69 26.30 -4.61
N LEU A 34 -1.83 26.45 -3.95
CA LEU A 34 -3.06 26.95 -4.58
C LEU A 34 -2.94 28.38 -5.12
N ASP A 35 -2.06 29.21 -4.55
CA ASP A 35 -1.78 30.59 -4.97
C ASP A 35 -0.88 30.70 -6.23
N GLU A 36 -0.33 29.59 -6.70
CA GLU A 36 0.50 29.55 -7.92
C GLU A 36 -0.35 29.36 -9.19
N GLU A 37 -1.43 30.13 -9.34
CA GLU A 37 -2.47 29.93 -10.37
C GLU A 37 -1.91 29.89 -11.81
N GLU A 38 -0.97 30.78 -12.18
CA GLU A 38 -0.37 30.82 -13.49
C GLU A 38 0.41 29.53 -13.80
N ARG A 39 1.20 29.03 -12.82
CA ARG A 39 1.95 27.78 -12.97
C ARG A 39 1.02 26.58 -13.05
N ILE A 40 -0.05 26.56 -12.24
CA ILE A 40 -1.07 25.51 -12.30
C ILE A 40 -1.70 25.47 -13.70
N TYR A 41 -2.06 26.63 -14.26
CA TYR A 41 -2.62 26.71 -15.62
C TYR A 41 -1.64 26.18 -16.68
N GLU A 42 -0.37 26.63 -16.65
CA GLU A 42 0.66 26.18 -17.58
C GLU A 42 0.93 24.68 -17.47
N TYR A 43 0.98 24.14 -16.23
CA TYR A 43 1.23 22.73 -15.98
C TYR A 43 0.08 21.85 -16.49
N ARG A 44 -1.16 22.27 -16.28
CA ARG A 44 -2.36 21.61 -16.86
C ARG A 44 -2.30 21.62 -18.39
N LYS A 45 -1.97 22.75 -19.00
CA LYS A 45 -1.92 22.91 -20.45
C LYS A 45 -0.88 21.99 -21.12
N ARG A 46 0.26 21.77 -20.48
CA ARG A 46 1.31 20.88 -21.02
C ARG A 46 1.17 19.41 -20.58
N GLY A 47 0.13 19.08 -19.80
CA GLY A 47 -0.07 17.72 -19.28
C GLY A 47 0.99 17.28 -18.28
N ALA A 48 1.49 18.19 -17.44
CA ALA A 48 2.50 17.92 -16.43
C ALA A 48 1.97 17.02 -15.31
N TYR A 49 2.85 16.17 -14.77
CA TYR A 49 2.57 15.32 -13.60
C TYR A 49 2.86 16.10 -12.32
N PHE A 50 1.87 16.86 -11.85
CA PHE A 50 1.96 17.66 -10.65
C PHE A 50 0.74 17.50 -9.75
N ARG A 51 0.89 17.85 -8.49
CA ARG A 51 -0.21 17.90 -7.51
C ARG A 51 -0.24 19.28 -6.86
N ILE A 52 -1.35 19.56 -6.19
CA ILE A 52 -1.57 20.82 -5.47
C ILE A 52 -1.66 20.48 -4.00
N ARG A 53 -0.81 21.13 -3.18
CA ARG A 53 -0.74 20.95 -1.73
C ARG A 53 -2.11 21.23 -1.10
N ASP A 54 -2.49 20.39 -0.14
CA ASP A 54 -3.75 20.45 0.61
C ASP A 54 -5.03 20.38 -0.25
N PHE A 55 -4.88 20.05 -1.55
CA PHE A 55 -5.99 19.85 -2.48
C PHE A 55 -5.96 18.48 -3.15
N SER A 56 -4.83 18.08 -3.69
CA SER A 56 -4.63 16.79 -4.36
C SER A 56 -3.34 16.08 -3.93
N TRP A 57 -2.65 16.60 -2.94
CA TRP A 57 -1.50 16.02 -2.28
C TRP A 57 -1.37 16.57 -0.84
N TRP A 58 -0.98 15.72 0.09
CA TRP A 58 -0.83 16.06 1.51
C TRP A 58 0.51 15.59 2.04
N ASP A 59 1.17 16.39 2.88
CA ASP A 59 2.45 16.06 3.51
C ASP A 59 2.37 14.74 4.32
N LEU A 60 1.16 14.37 4.76
CA LEU A 60 0.90 13.14 5.53
C LEU A 60 0.79 11.88 4.67
N GLU A 61 0.96 11.94 3.35
CA GLU A 61 0.97 10.74 2.50
C GLU A 61 2.14 9.83 2.86
N LEU A 62 3.31 10.40 3.15
CA LEU A 62 4.44 9.64 3.65
C LEU A 62 4.41 9.53 5.17
N PRO A 63 4.83 8.39 5.73
CA PRO A 63 4.93 8.24 7.17
C PRO A 63 6.08 9.08 7.74
N THR A 64 5.88 9.57 8.95
CA THR A 64 6.96 10.16 9.73
C THR A 64 7.92 9.10 10.26
N LYS A 65 9.10 9.54 10.72
CA LYS A 65 10.07 8.65 11.36
C LYS A 65 9.49 8.02 12.63
N GLU A 66 8.75 8.81 13.41
CA GLU A 66 8.09 8.38 14.64
C GLU A 66 7.05 7.30 14.38
N GLU A 67 6.25 7.43 13.31
CA GLU A 67 5.27 6.40 12.93
C GLU A 67 5.96 5.10 12.49
N MET A 68 7.07 5.19 11.76
CA MET A 68 7.86 4.02 11.39
C MET A 68 8.49 3.34 12.61
N GLU A 69 9.04 4.10 13.56
CA GLU A 69 9.59 3.58 14.81
C GLU A 69 8.49 2.96 15.68
N ASN A 70 7.31 3.56 15.76
CA ASN A 70 6.15 3.00 16.44
C ASN A 70 5.75 1.65 15.84
N GLY A 71 5.71 1.54 14.52
CA GLY A 71 5.42 0.29 13.83
C GLY A 71 6.39 -0.83 14.20
N ILE A 72 7.69 -0.55 14.26
CA ILE A 72 8.70 -1.52 14.72
C ILE A 72 8.46 -1.93 16.18
N LYS A 73 8.23 -0.98 17.09
CA LYS A 73 7.95 -1.26 18.51
C LYS A 73 6.70 -2.13 18.70
N ASN A 74 5.67 -1.91 17.90
CA ASN A 74 4.44 -2.71 17.97
C ASN A 74 4.64 -4.13 17.42
N LEU A 75 5.44 -4.30 16.37
CA LEU A 75 5.83 -5.61 15.87
C LEU A 75 6.72 -6.36 16.86
N GLU A 76 7.62 -5.68 17.57
CA GLU A 76 8.44 -6.26 18.64
C GLU A 76 7.58 -6.87 19.77
N LYS A 77 6.50 -6.19 20.17
CA LYS A 77 5.57 -6.69 21.22
C LYS A 77 4.90 -8.02 20.85
N VAL A 78 4.86 -8.39 19.59
CA VAL A 78 4.28 -9.64 19.08
C VAL A 78 5.35 -10.55 18.47
N ASP A 79 6.63 -10.37 18.83
CA ASP A 79 7.77 -11.16 18.33
C ASP A 79 7.83 -11.21 16.79
N TYR A 80 7.41 -10.14 16.09
CA TYR A 80 7.31 -10.05 14.63
C TYR A 80 6.43 -11.17 14.01
N LYS A 81 5.42 -11.64 14.75
CA LYS A 81 4.48 -12.68 14.30
C LYS A 81 3.09 -12.09 14.15
N VAL A 82 2.62 -11.98 12.92
CA VAL A 82 1.27 -11.54 12.60
C VAL A 82 0.65 -12.48 11.58
N ASP A 83 -0.69 -12.53 11.49
CA ASP A 83 -1.33 -13.35 10.47
C ASP A 83 -1.32 -12.65 9.12
N TYR A 84 -1.59 -11.35 9.13
CA TYR A 84 -1.74 -10.54 7.92
C TYR A 84 -1.03 -9.20 8.05
N ILE A 85 -0.50 -8.74 6.92
CA ILE A 85 -0.02 -7.37 6.78
C ILE A 85 -0.90 -6.68 5.73
N ILE A 86 -1.38 -5.48 6.05
CA ILE A 86 -2.14 -4.62 5.14
C ILE A 86 -1.41 -3.30 5.02
N SER A 87 -0.99 -2.97 3.81
CA SER A 87 -0.33 -1.70 3.54
C SER A 87 -0.89 -1.04 2.28
N HIS A 88 -0.61 0.26 2.08
CA HIS A 88 -0.93 0.88 0.80
C HIS A 88 0.16 0.60 -0.22
N CYS A 89 1.43 0.76 0.13
CA CYS A 89 2.58 0.41 -0.70
C CYS A 89 3.14 -0.98 -0.32
N CYS A 90 4.14 -1.48 -1.04
CA CYS A 90 4.75 -2.79 -0.80
C CYS A 90 6.27 -2.70 -0.55
N PRO A 91 6.92 -3.80 -0.09
CA PRO A 91 8.37 -3.90 0.00
C PRO A 91 9.09 -3.62 -1.33
N THR A 92 10.31 -3.08 -1.26
CA THR A 92 11.13 -2.77 -2.45
C THR A 92 11.28 -3.97 -3.39
N SER A 93 11.53 -5.18 -2.87
CA SER A 93 11.67 -6.38 -3.71
C SER A 93 10.38 -6.72 -4.46
N ILE A 94 9.22 -6.53 -3.85
CA ILE A 94 7.91 -6.77 -4.46
C ILE A 94 7.61 -5.70 -5.51
N GLN A 95 7.95 -4.45 -5.24
CA GLN A 95 7.80 -3.35 -6.20
C GLN A 95 8.57 -3.61 -7.50
N ILE A 96 9.81 -4.12 -7.40
CA ILE A 96 10.64 -4.49 -8.55
C ILE A 96 10.01 -5.62 -9.38
N LEU A 97 9.33 -6.58 -8.73
CA LEU A 97 8.60 -7.65 -9.43
C LEU A 97 7.36 -7.14 -10.18
N ILE A 98 6.76 -6.04 -9.72
CA ILE A 98 5.64 -5.39 -10.41
C ILE A 98 6.15 -4.64 -11.64
N ASN A 99 7.15 -3.78 -11.43
CA ASN A 99 7.81 -3.03 -12.49
C ASN A 99 9.25 -2.67 -12.07
N PRO A 100 10.27 -3.19 -12.77
CA PRO A 100 11.67 -2.95 -12.43
C PRO A 100 12.15 -1.50 -12.61
N THR A 101 11.33 -0.64 -13.24
CA THR A 101 11.65 0.79 -13.40
C THR A 101 11.22 1.64 -12.20
N TYR A 102 10.42 1.10 -11.30
CA TYR A 102 10.00 1.82 -10.10
C TYR A 102 11.19 2.06 -9.18
N ARG A 103 11.25 3.28 -8.64
CA ARG A 103 12.32 3.69 -7.74
C ARG A 103 11.92 3.38 -6.31
N LYS A 104 12.86 2.79 -5.56
CA LYS A 104 12.70 2.61 -4.12
C LYS A 104 12.74 3.97 -3.39
N ASP A 105 12.08 4.02 -2.27
CA ASP A 105 12.07 5.15 -1.35
C ASP A 105 12.18 4.68 0.11
N LEU A 106 12.16 5.64 1.04
CA LEU A 106 12.28 5.37 2.47
C LEU A 106 11.18 4.42 2.98
N LEU A 107 9.96 4.55 2.47
CA LEU A 107 8.83 3.72 2.88
C LEU A 107 8.96 2.29 2.33
N THR A 108 9.27 2.13 1.05
CA THR A 108 9.43 0.80 0.45
C THR A 108 10.60 0.04 1.06
N ASP A 109 11.71 0.73 1.42
CA ASP A 109 12.84 0.15 2.15
C ASP A 109 12.49 -0.17 3.62
N TYR A 110 11.62 0.62 4.26
CA TYR A 110 11.08 0.29 5.59
C TYR A 110 10.19 -0.97 5.54
N LEU A 111 9.28 -1.07 4.58
CA LEU A 111 8.44 -2.24 4.38
C LEU A 111 9.27 -3.47 4.00
N GLN A 112 10.38 -3.31 3.28
CA GLN A 112 11.33 -4.38 3.00
C GLN A 112 11.91 -4.97 4.28
N ARG A 113 12.35 -4.13 5.21
CA ARG A 113 12.88 -4.59 6.52
C ARG A 113 11.84 -5.32 7.36
N ILE A 114 10.57 -4.90 7.28
CA ILE A 114 9.46 -5.62 7.93
C ILE A 114 9.27 -6.99 7.28
N SER A 115 9.24 -7.06 5.96
CA SER A 115 9.11 -8.31 5.22
C SER A 115 10.19 -9.34 5.55
N GLU A 116 11.41 -8.89 5.79
CA GLU A 116 12.55 -9.74 6.14
C GLU A 116 12.52 -10.25 7.60
N LYS A 117 11.84 -9.53 8.51
CA LYS A 117 11.79 -9.88 9.93
C LYS A 117 10.52 -10.58 10.35
N CYS A 118 9.39 -10.24 9.71
CA CYS A 118 8.08 -10.73 10.11
C CYS A 118 7.79 -12.12 9.57
N THR A 119 7.10 -12.92 10.39
CA THR A 119 6.38 -14.10 9.93
C THR A 119 4.92 -13.71 9.73
N PHE A 120 4.38 -13.96 8.54
CA PHE A 120 2.99 -13.67 8.18
C PHE A 120 2.46 -14.69 7.17
N LYS A 121 1.14 -14.79 7.03
CA LYS A 121 0.47 -15.67 6.04
C LYS A 121 0.33 -14.98 4.69
N LYS A 122 -0.19 -13.73 4.73
CA LYS A 122 -0.44 -12.93 3.54
C LYS A 122 -0.15 -11.46 3.80
N TRP A 123 0.32 -10.79 2.77
CA TRP A 123 0.48 -9.34 2.72
C TRP A 123 -0.35 -8.76 1.58
N TYR A 124 -1.37 -8.00 1.92
CA TYR A 124 -2.25 -7.30 0.99
C TYR A 124 -1.81 -5.86 0.84
N PHE A 125 -1.74 -5.38 -0.39
CA PHE A 125 -1.34 -4.00 -0.65
C PHE A 125 -2.02 -3.47 -1.92
N GLY A 126 -2.10 -2.14 -2.08
CA GLY A 126 -2.70 -1.44 -3.20
C GLY A 126 -1.69 -0.63 -4.02
N HIS A 127 -1.98 0.65 -4.25
CA HIS A 127 -1.15 1.67 -4.89
C HIS A 127 -0.92 1.52 -6.40
N TYR A 128 -0.67 0.31 -6.91
CA TYR A 128 -0.27 0.08 -8.31
C TYR A 128 -1.44 -0.17 -9.26
N HIS A 129 -2.68 0.10 -8.83
CA HIS A 129 -3.91 0.05 -9.62
C HIS A 129 -4.06 -1.23 -10.46
N ASN A 130 -3.83 -2.37 -9.85
CA ASN A 130 -3.96 -3.68 -10.48
C ASN A 130 -4.40 -4.74 -9.46
N ASN A 131 -5.01 -5.82 -9.94
CA ASN A 131 -5.34 -6.99 -9.15
C ASN A 131 -4.43 -8.14 -9.57
N LYS A 132 -3.53 -8.57 -8.68
CA LYS A 132 -2.55 -9.60 -9.01
C LYS A 132 -2.03 -10.34 -7.79
N GLN A 133 -2.02 -11.67 -7.85
CA GLN A 133 -1.21 -12.49 -6.96
C GLN A 133 0.24 -12.40 -7.40
N ILE A 134 1.11 -11.77 -6.61
CA ILE A 134 2.54 -11.64 -6.96
C ILE A 134 3.27 -12.95 -6.70
N ASN A 135 3.04 -13.55 -5.52
CA ASN A 135 3.54 -14.88 -5.13
C ASN A 135 2.61 -15.50 -4.07
N SER A 136 3.06 -16.55 -3.37
CA SER A 136 2.26 -17.23 -2.34
C SER A 136 1.84 -16.33 -1.17
N GLU A 137 2.58 -15.25 -0.89
CA GLU A 137 2.39 -14.39 0.28
C GLU A 137 1.83 -13.00 -0.10
N PHE A 138 2.24 -12.43 -1.23
CA PHE A 138 1.94 -11.05 -1.61
C PHE A 138 0.81 -10.94 -2.63
N VAL A 139 -0.19 -10.12 -2.31
CA VAL A 139 -1.40 -9.90 -3.11
C VAL A 139 -1.61 -8.40 -3.33
N LEU A 140 -1.55 -7.98 -4.57
CA LEU A 140 -1.90 -6.64 -5.02
C LEU A 140 -3.40 -6.57 -5.30
N LEU A 141 -4.08 -5.57 -4.71
CA LEU A 141 -5.51 -5.34 -4.83
C LEU A 141 -5.80 -3.91 -5.30
N TYR A 142 -6.79 -3.78 -6.15
CA TYR A 142 -7.31 -2.49 -6.63
C TYR A 142 -8.83 -2.42 -6.53
N GLU A 143 -9.55 -3.15 -7.35
CA GLU A 143 -11.02 -3.14 -7.43
C GLU A 143 -11.66 -4.42 -6.88
N ASP A 144 -10.89 -5.50 -6.78
CA ASP A 144 -11.42 -6.80 -6.37
C ASP A 144 -11.65 -6.88 -4.85
N ILE A 145 -12.68 -7.65 -4.50
CA ILE A 145 -12.95 -8.08 -3.13
C ILE A 145 -12.69 -9.57 -3.08
N ILE A 146 -11.73 -9.99 -2.27
CA ILE A 146 -11.34 -11.40 -2.15
C ILE A 146 -11.48 -11.88 -0.71
N PRO A 147 -11.77 -13.17 -0.49
CA PRO A 147 -11.71 -13.75 0.85
C PRO A 147 -10.30 -13.68 1.44
N LEU A 148 -10.19 -13.36 2.73
CA LEU A 148 -8.92 -13.10 3.41
C LEU A 148 -7.92 -14.25 3.31
N GLU A 149 -8.37 -15.50 3.31
CA GLU A 149 -7.51 -16.70 3.32
C GLU A 149 -7.31 -17.32 1.94
N SER A 150 -7.99 -16.82 0.91
CA SER A 150 -7.88 -17.31 -0.46
C SER A 150 -7.08 -16.35 -1.33
N GLY A 151 -6.20 -16.89 -2.16
CA GLY A 151 -5.60 -16.11 -3.26
C GLY A 151 -6.55 -16.00 -4.45
N PHE A 152 -6.19 -15.22 -5.48
CA PHE A 152 -6.98 -15.05 -6.71
C PHE A 152 -7.41 -16.38 -7.37
N SER A 153 -6.58 -17.41 -7.32
CA SER A 153 -6.91 -18.73 -7.89
C SER A 153 -8.15 -19.37 -7.28
N SER A 154 -8.36 -19.19 -5.98
CA SER A 154 -9.56 -19.71 -5.29
C SER A 154 -10.80 -18.87 -5.60
N TRP A 155 -10.63 -17.58 -5.86
CA TRP A 155 -11.72 -16.67 -6.16
C TRP A 155 -12.26 -16.85 -7.59
N MET A 156 -11.40 -17.08 -8.57
CA MET A 156 -11.81 -17.46 -9.93
C MET A 156 -12.63 -18.77 -9.94
N TYR A 157 -12.36 -19.69 -9.03
CA TYR A 157 -13.18 -20.89 -8.85
C TYR A 157 -14.59 -20.57 -8.32
N LEU A 158 -14.72 -19.63 -7.38
CA LEU A 158 -16.00 -19.23 -6.80
C LEU A 158 -16.86 -18.43 -7.79
N GLN A 159 -16.27 -17.59 -8.64
CA GLN A 159 -17.02 -16.88 -9.69
C GLN A 159 -17.59 -17.84 -10.75
N ASN A 160 -16.92 -18.96 -11.01
CA ASN A 160 -17.41 -19.99 -11.96
C ASN A 160 -18.46 -20.92 -11.34
N VAL A 161 -18.68 -20.87 -10.03
CA VAL A 161 -19.65 -21.71 -9.29
C VAL A 161 -20.95 -20.98 -8.99
N ILE A 162 -20.98 -19.64 -9.06
CA ILE A 162 -22.20 -18.85 -8.93
C ILE A 162 -22.78 -18.64 -10.35
N PRO A 163 -23.87 -19.30 -10.74
CA PRO A 163 -24.51 -19.01 -12.01
C PRO A 163 -24.99 -17.56 -12.01
N ALA A 164 -24.68 -16.84 -13.09
CA ALA A 164 -25.26 -15.53 -13.36
C ALA A 164 -26.79 -15.69 -13.48
N GLY A 165 -27.46 -15.42 -12.39
CA GLY A 165 -28.92 -15.54 -12.33
C GLY A 165 -29.45 -14.87 -11.07
N TYR A 166 -29.69 -13.57 -11.18
CA TYR A 166 -30.93 -12.88 -10.83
C TYR A 166 -30.82 -11.43 -11.28
#